data_bbddeea5e48ce3ba6149d597db85cb07
#
_entry.id   bbddeea5e48ce3ba6149d597db85cb07
#
_cell.length_a   1.000
_cell.length_b   1.000
_cell.length_c   1.000
_cell.angle_alpha   90.00
_cell.angle_beta   90.00
_cell.angle_gamma   90.00
#
_symmetry.space_group_name_H-M   'P 1'
#
loop_
_entity.id
_entity.type
_entity.pdbx_description
1 polymer ?
#
loop_
_entity_poly.entity_id
_entity_poly.type
_entity_poly.pdbx_seq_one_letter_code
_entity_poly.pdbx_strand_id
1 'polypeptide(L)'
;SKRSETGNMLNVNYLPAITRQHSYSLMAMYPYATQVNGEMGIQADVMYKIKKGTWLGGKYGTDVKLNYSRVNSIHQEAIEGYELNQRGTEGYTSDFFKVGDELYFEEINLEVNKKMTKDLKMNFMYSYQTFDPIAFGHPECDKIFANIFVVDGTYKINRKNSVRGEIQWLLTEQNYGEWAKGDWLQATAEYNFAGQWFCALSDQWNYGNAEGEKVHYYNVSLGSTYKTTRIALSY
;
A
#
# COMPACT_ATOMS: atom_id res chain seq x y z
N SER A 1 -9.11 -19.29 -17.84
CA SER A 1 -8.71 -20.29 -16.84
C SER A 1 -9.45 -21.60 -17.11
N LYS A 2 -8.75 -22.70 -17.28
CA LYS A 2 -9.42 -24.00 -17.35
C LYS A 2 -9.66 -24.48 -15.92
N ARG A 3 -10.91 -24.58 -15.50
CA ARG A 3 -11.27 -25.33 -14.31
C ARG A 3 -10.95 -26.80 -14.55
N SER A 4 -10.09 -27.38 -13.74
CA SER A 4 -9.83 -28.81 -13.77
C SER A 4 -10.93 -29.52 -12.95
N GLU A 5 -11.43 -30.66 -13.44
CA GLU A 5 -12.41 -31.49 -12.74
C GLU A 5 -11.90 -31.97 -11.37
N THR A 6 -10.59 -31.98 -11.16
CA THR A 6 -9.95 -32.37 -9.90
C THR A 6 -9.83 -31.23 -8.89
N GLY A 7 -10.30 -30.02 -9.23
CA GLY A 7 -10.25 -28.85 -8.36
C GLY A 7 -8.89 -28.17 -8.27
N ASN A 8 -7.87 -28.64 -8.97
CA ASN A 8 -6.59 -27.93 -9.12
C ASN A 8 -6.76 -26.80 -10.14
N MET A 9 -7.17 -25.65 -9.66
CA MET A 9 -7.24 -24.45 -10.48
C MET A 9 -5.90 -23.76 -10.46
N LEU A 10 -5.15 -23.85 -11.56
CA LEU A 10 -4.07 -22.92 -11.84
C LEU A 10 -4.70 -21.63 -12.37
N ASN A 11 -5.07 -20.75 -11.46
CA ASN A 11 -5.45 -19.39 -11.82
C ASN A 11 -4.17 -18.58 -12.01
N VAL A 12 -3.86 -18.28 -13.24
CA VAL A 12 -2.83 -17.31 -13.56
C VAL A 12 -3.54 -15.99 -13.79
N ASN A 13 -3.45 -15.11 -12.83
CA ASN A 13 -4.00 -13.76 -12.92
C ASN A 13 -2.88 -12.82 -13.36
N TYR A 14 -3.03 -12.24 -14.56
CA TYR A 14 -2.08 -11.28 -15.15
C TYR A 14 -2.53 -9.83 -14.97
N LEU A 15 -3.74 -9.60 -14.45
CA LEU A 15 -4.25 -8.25 -14.26
C LEU A 15 -3.69 -7.69 -12.95
N PRO A 16 -3.02 -6.53 -12.99
CA PRO A 16 -2.66 -5.84 -11.76
C PRO A 16 -3.93 -5.37 -11.04
N ALA A 17 -3.89 -5.38 -9.71
CA ALA A 17 -4.97 -4.83 -8.91
C ALA A 17 -5.23 -3.35 -9.27
N ILE A 18 -6.50 -2.95 -9.32
CA ILE A 18 -6.89 -1.55 -9.52
C ILE A 18 -6.78 -0.83 -8.17
N THR A 19 -5.55 -0.72 -7.69
CA THR A 19 -5.20 -0.04 -6.45
C THR A 19 -3.83 0.60 -6.60
N ARG A 20 -3.58 1.65 -5.83
CA ARG A 20 -2.26 2.28 -5.81
C ARG A 20 -1.25 1.32 -5.18
N GLN A 21 -0.11 1.14 -5.83
CA GLN A 21 1.02 0.45 -5.23
C GLN A 21 1.88 1.45 -4.45
N HIS A 22 2.17 1.12 -3.20
CA HIS A 22 2.94 1.95 -2.29
C HIS A 22 4.37 1.45 -2.15
N SER A 23 5.32 2.39 -2.08
CA SER A 23 6.72 2.12 -1.81
C SER A 23 7.07 2.20 -0.32
N TYR A 24 6.20 2.80 0.49
CA TYR A 24 6.36 2.88 1.94
C TYR A 24 5.82 1.61 2.58
N SER A 25 6.58 1.00 3.49
CA SER A 25 6.28 -0.34 4.02
C SER A 25 4.98 -0.40 4.79
N LEU A 26 4.68 0.59 5.64
CA LEU A 26 3.43 0.59 6.39
C LEU A 26 2.22 0.87 5.50
N MET A 27 2.37 1.65 4.42
CA MET A 27 1.30 1.82 3.43
C MET A 27 1.04 0.56 2.59
N ALA A 28 2.04 -0.30 2.46
CA ALA A 28 1.95 -1.58 1.76
C ALA A 28 1.66 -2.76 2.70
N MET A 29 1.29 -2.52 3.95
CA MET A 29 1.06 -3.58 4.94
C MET A 29 -0.17 -4.43 4.62
N TYR A 30 -1.19 -3.84 4.02
CA TYR A 30 -2.42 -4.52 3.59
C TYR A 30 -2.52 -4.52 2.06
N PRO A 31 -1.70 -5.33 1.35
CA PRO A 31 -1.66 -5.33 -0.10
C PRO A 31 -2.89 -6.02 -0.67
N TYR A 32 -3.59 -5.35 -1.57
CA TYR A 32 -4.71 -5.96 -2.28
C TYR A 32 -4.23 -6.73 -3.50
N ALA A 33 -4.75 -7.92 -3.70
CA ALA A 33 -4.55 -8.76 -4.89
C ALA A 33 -5.88 -9.06 -5.57
N THR A 34 -5.87 -9.07 -6.90
CA THR A 34 -7.06 -9.32 -7.73
C THR A 34 -7.71 -10.66 -7.40
N GLN A 35 -9.03 -10.66 -7.24
CA GLN A 35 -9.78 -11.83 -6.83
C GLN A 35 -10.15 -12.73 -7.99
N VAL A 36 -9.97 -14.03 -7.78
CA VAL A 36 -10.22 -15.07 -8.80
C VAL A 36 -11.70 -15.27 -9.14
N ASN A 37 -12.58 -14.94 -8.21
CA ASN A 37 -14.04 -15.05 -8.39
C ASN A 37 -14.65 -13.84 -9.10
N GLY A 38 -13.82 -12.88 -9.45
CA GLY A 38 -14.22 -11.63 -10.08
C GLY A 38 -14.35 -10.48 -9.08
N GLU A 39 -14.11 -9.30 -9.59
CA GLU A 39 -14.17 -8.05 -8.83
C GLU A 39 -14.63 -6.89 -9.72
N MET A 40 -15.18 -5.87 -9.10
CA MET A 40 -15.43 -4.59 -9.74
C MET A 40 -14.64 -3.52 -9.02
N GLY A 41 -13.75 -2.87 -9.76
CA GLY A 41 -12.86 -1.86 -9.19
C GLY A 41 -12.96 -0.53 -9.92
N ILE A 42 -12.75 0.55 -9.18
CA ILE A 42 -12.55 1.90 -9.70
C ILE A 42 -11.33 2.52 -9.05
N GLN A 43 -10.52 3.21 -9.85
CA GLN A 43 -9.42 4.04 -9.36
C GLN A 43 -9.48 5.40 -10.04
N ALA A 44 -9.25 6.44 -9.27
CA ALA A 44 -9.16 7.81 -9.77
C ALA A 44 -7.95 8.52 -9.16
N ASP A 45 -7.21 9.23 -10.01
CA ASP A 45 -6.06 10.03 -9.62
C ASP A 45 -6.27 11.50 -10.01
N VAL A 46 -6.05 12.40 -9.06
CA VAL A 46 -6.05 13.84 -9.31
C VAL A 46 -4.69 14.39 -8.92
N MET A 47 -4.03 15.04 -9.86
CA MET A 47 -2.74 15.69 -9.63
C MET A 47 -2.89 17.19 -9.86
N TYR A 48 -2.45 17.98 -8.88
CA TYR A 48 -2.52 19.42 -8.97
C TYR A 48 -1.21 20.06 -8.50
N LYS A 49 -0.69 20.97 -9.30
CA LYS A 49 0.49 21.75 -8.95
C LYS A 49 0.11 23.15 -8.50
N ILE A 50 0.26 23.40 -7.21
CA ILE A 50 0.06 24.72 -6.63
C ILE A 50 1.22 25.61 -7.07
N LYS A 51 0.88 26.76 -7.69
CA LYS A 51 1.86 27.68 -8.27
C LYS A 51 2.79 28.25 -7.20
N LYS A 52 4.06 28.44 -7.58
CA LYS A 52 5.04 29.21 -6.78
C LYS A 52 4.54 30.62 -6.53
N GLY A 53 4.93 31.20 -5.39
CA GLY A 53 4.56 32.57 -5.01
C GLY A 53 3.21 32.67 -4.30
N THR A 54 2.44 31.58 -4.19
CA THR A 54 1.21 31.53 -3.38
C THR A 54 1.52 31.06 -1.97
N TRP A 55 0.60 31.29 -1.02
CA TRP A 55 0.75 30.86 0.38
C TRP A 55 1.03 29.36 0.52
N LEU A 56 0.28 28.49 -0.14
CA LEU A 56 0.49 27.05 -0.14
C LEU A 56 1.65 26.60 -1.04
N GLY A 57 1.87 27.28 -2.17
CA GLY A 57 2.92 26.93 -3.12
C GLY A 57 4.32 27.33 -2.66
N GLY A 58 4.45 28.40 -1.89
CA GLY A 58 5.73 28.91 -1.43
C GLY A 58 6.67 29.29 -2.60
N LYS A 59 7.98 29.29 -2.36
CA LYS A 59 9.00 29.69 -3.34
C LYS A 59 9.10 28.75 -4.56
N TYR A 60 8.83 27.46 -4.38
CA TYR A 60 9.12 26.43 -5.40
C TYR A 60 7.86 25.77 -6.00
N GLY A 61 6.68 26.06 -5.45
CA GLY A 61 5.44 25.34 -5.75
C GLY A 61 5.29 24.10 -4.86
N THR A 62 4.10 23.51 -4.89
CA THR A 62 3.76 22.31 -4.13
C THR A 62 2.99 21.39 -5.07
N ASP A 63 3.40 20.13 -5.17
CA ASP A 63 2.67 19.13 -5.94
C ASP A 63 1.77 18.34 -4.99
N VAL A 64 0.47 18.31 -5.29
CA VAL A 64 -0.54 17.59 -4.52
C VAL A 64 -1.12 16.49 -5.39
N LYS A 65 -1.22 15.28 -4.86
CA LYS A 65 -1.83 14.14 -5.54
C LYS A 65 -2.87 13.53 -4.61
N LEU A 66 -4.04 13.28 -5.14
CA LEU A 66 -5.11 12.55 -4.48
C LEU A 66 -5.40 11.31 -5.31
N ASN A 67 -5.39 10.15 -4.67
CA ASN A 67 -5.80 8.89 -5.24
C ASN A 67 -6.99 8.35 -4.46
N TYR A 68 -7.94 7.78 -5.16
CA TYR A 68 -9.04 7.00 -4.61
C TYR A 68 -9.09 5.67 -5.36
N SER A 69 -9.15 4.57 -4.62
CA SER A 69 -9.30 3.22 -5.15
C SER A 69 -10.39 2.50 -4.36
N ARG A 70 -11.27 1.79 -5.06
CA ARG A 70 -12.28 0.94 -4.42
C ARG A 70 -12.49 -0.32 -5.23
N VAL A 71 -12.53 -1.46 -4.56
CA VAL A 71 -12.76 -2.77 -5.15
C VAL A 71 -13.81 -3.52 -4.35
N ASN A 72 -14.85 -3.96 -5.04
CA ASN A 72 -15.94 -4.75 -4.48
C ASN A 72 -15.99 -6.12 -5.18
N SER A 73 -16.70 -7.06 -4.56
CA SER A 73 -17.15 -8.28 -5.23
C SER A 73 -18.04 -7.95 -6.44
N ILE A 74 -18.21 -8.90 -7.34
CA ILE A 74 -19.28 -8.86 -8.33
C ILE A 74 -20.57 -9.37 -7.67
N HIS A 75 -21.70 -8.87 -8.13
CA HIS A 75 -22.98 -9.45 -7.75
C HIS A 75 -23.09 -10.88 -8.30
N GLN A 76 -23.50 -11.81 -7.46
CA GLN A 76 -23.60 -13.22 -7.82
C GLN A 76 -24.98 -13.76 -7.42
N GLU A 77 -25.64 -14.42 -8.35
CA GLU A 77 -26.89 -15.13 -8.12
C GLU A 77 -26.67 -16.61 -8.43
N ALA A 78 -27.05 -17.47 -7.50
CA ALA A 78 -26.95 -18.91 -7.70
C ALA A 78 -27.82 -19.34 -8.90
N ILE A 79 -27.29 -20.27 -9.70
CA ILE A 79 -28.05 -20.91 -10.77
C ILE A 79 -29.10 -21.83 -10.11
N GLU A 80 -30.31 -21.85 -10.65
CA GLU A 80 -31.40 -22.67 -10.11
C GLU A 80 -30.96 -24.14 -9.92
N GLY A 81 -31.14 -24.64 -8.72
CA GLY A 81 -30.76 -26.01 -8.33
C GLY A 81 -29.31 -26.18 -7.88
N TYR A 82 -28.52 -25.09 -7.77
CA TYR A 82 -27.12 -25.12 -7.34
C TYR A 82 -26.84 -24.10 -6.24
N GLU A 83 -25.83 -24.38 -5.43
CA GLU A 83 -25.32 -23.40 -4.46
C GLU A 83 -24.34 -22.44 -5.14
N LEU A 84 -24.19 -21.23 -4.60
CA LEU A 84 -23.18 -20.28 -5.05
C LEU A 84 -21.79 -20.91 -5.03
N ASN A 85 -21.06 -20.77 -6.14
CA ASN A 85 -19.69 -21.28 -6.30
C ASN A 85 -19.55 -22.81 -6.16
N GLN A 86 -20.62 -23.58 -6.35
CA GLN A 86 -20.57 -25.03 -6.32
C GLN A 86 -19.59 -25.58 -7.36
N ARG A 87 -18.74 -26.54 -6.97
CA ARG A 87 -17.78 -27.18 -7.88
C ARG A 87 -18.47 -27.92 -9.02
N GLY A 88 -17.88 -27.86 -10.22
CA GLY A 88 -18.37 -28.56 -11.40
C GLY A 88 -19.55 -27.91 -12.11
N THR A 89 -19.96 -26.72 -11.69
CA THR A 89 -21.02 -25.94 -12.32
C THR A 89 -20.44 -24.69 -12.96
N GLU A 90 -21.26 -23.93 -13.70
CA GLU A 90 -20.94 -22.58 -14.16
C GLU A 90 -20.85 -21.59 -12.99
N GLY A 91 -21.32 -22.00 -11.81
CA GLY A 91 -21.15 -21.34 -10.53
C GLY A 91 -22.23 -20.32 -10.23
N TYR A 92 -22.41 -19.28 -11.05
CA TYR A 92 -23.34 -18.19 -10.81
C TYR A 92 -23.65 -17.42 -12.10
N THR A 93 -24.75 -16.66 -12.07
CA THR A 93 -25.03 -15.57 -13.00
C THR A 93 -24.67 -14.23 -12.37
N SER A 94 -24.26 -13.26 -13.16
CA SER A 94 -23.88 -11.93 -12.72
C SER A 94 -24.24 -10.89 -13.77
N ASP A 95 -24.91 -9.83 -13.35
CA ASP A 95 -25.15 -8.66 -14.19
C ASP A 95 -23.88 -7.81 -14.32
N PHE A 96 -23.56 -7.40 -15.54
CA PHE A 96 -22.27 -6.77 -15.87
C PHE A 96 -21.96 -5.49 -15.05
N PHE A 97 -22.96 -4.68 -14.74
CA PHE A 97 -22.78 -3.42 -13.99
C PHE A 97 -23.25 -3.47 -12.54
N LYS A 98 -23.65 -4.65 -12.03
CA LYS A 98 -24.12 -4.80 -10.67
C LYS A 98 -22.96 -5.10 -9.74
N VAL A 99 -22.67 -4.16 -8.85
CA VAL A 99 -21.64 -4.30 -7.82
C VAL A 99 -22.15 -5.26 -6.74
N GLY A 100 -21.29 -6.15 -6.27
CA GLY A 100 -21.60 -7.04 -5.15
C GLY A 100 -21.53 -6.30 -3.80
N ASP A 101 -22.02 -6.97 -2.76
CA ASP A 101 -22.20 -6.36 -1.45
C ASP A 101 -20.87 -6.32 -0.64
N GLU A 102 -19.90 -7.17 -1.00
CA GLU A 102 -18.62 -7.24 -0.29
C GLU A 102 -17.65 -6.16 -0.78
N LEU A 103 -17.21 -5.31 0.14
CA LEU A 103 -16.12 -4.37 -0.08
C LEU A 103 -14.80 -5.07 0.26
N TYR A 104 -13.98 -5.36 -0.74
CA TYR A 104 -12.68 -6.01 -0.55
C TYR A 104 -11.58 -5.04 -0.15
N PHE A 105 -11.56 -3.88 -0.79
CA PHE A 105 -10.54 -2.86 -0.54
C PHE A 105 -11.08 -1.46 -0.86
N GLU A 106 -10.75 -0.51 -0.02
CA GLU A 106 -10.96 0.91 -0.31
C GLU A 106 -9.79 1.72 0.23
N GLU A 107 -9.32 2.67 -0.55
CA GLU A 107 -8.26 3.57 -0.15
C GLU A 107 -8.54 4.99 -0.63
N ILE A 108 -8.31 5.94 0.26
CA ILE A 108 -8.12 7.35 -0.10
C ILE A 108 -6.70 7.76 0.33
N ASN A 109 -5.92 8.28 -0.61
CA ASN A 109 -4.53 8.66 -0.38
C ASN A 109 -4.27 10.09 -0.83
N LEU A 110 -3.69 10.89 0.06
CA LEU A 110 -3.24 12.25 -0.21
C LEU A 110 -1.71 12.31 -0.11
N GLU A 111 -1.06 12.81 -1.14
CA GLU A 111 0.39 13.02 -1.19
C GLU A 111 0.70 14.50 -1.47
N VAL A 112 1.55 15.10 -0.65
CA VAL A 112 1.99 16.49 -0.78
C VAL A 112 3.51 16.52 -0.87
N ASN A 113 4.02 16.81 -2.06
CA ASN A 113 5.45 16.96 -2.31
C ASN A 113 5.82 18.45 -2.33
N LYS A 114 6.72 18.85 -1.45
CA LYS A 114 7.14 20.23 -1.31
C LYS A 114 8.66 20.39 -1.26
N LYS A 115 9.18 21.24 -2.11
CA LYS A 115 10.55 21.71 -2.00
C LYS A 115 10.59 22.88 -1.02
N MET A 116 11.10 22.64 0.20
CA MET A 116 11.15 23.64 1.28
C MET A 116 12.25 24.67 1.04
N THR A 117 13.46 24.19 0.66
CA THR A 117 14.60 25.01 0.31
C THR A 117 15.24 24.53 -0.99
N LYS A 118 16.34 25.15 -1.44
CA LYS A 118 17.10 24.64 -2.59
C LYS A 118 17.66 23.23 -2.35
N ASP A 119 17.90 22.87 -1.09
CA ASP A 119 18.57 21.63 -0.68
C ASP A 119 17.63 20.64 0.06
N LEU A 120 16.47 21.11 0.58
CA LEU A 120 15.51 20.30 1.32
C LEU A 120 14.22 20.07 0.53
N LYS A 121 13.88 18.80 0.34
CA LYS A 121 12.58 18.33 -0.16
C LYS A 121 11.88 17.53 0.93
N MET A 122 10.57 17.74 1.06
CA MET A 122 9.70 16.99 1.98
C MET A 122 8.56 16.37 1.20
N ASN A 123 8.17 15.19 1.63
CA ASN A 123 6.96 14.50 1.20
C ASN A 123 6.11 14.19 2.44
N PHE A 124 4.83 14.49 2.36
CA PHE A 124 3.83 14.17 3.38
C PHE A 124 2.77 13.32 2.72
N MET A 125 2.46 12.18 3.31
CA MET A 125 1.38 11.32 2.83
C MET A 125 0.46 10.96 3.96
N TYR A 126 -0.81 10.86 3.62
CA TYR A 126 -1.85 10.28 4.45
C TYR A 126 -2.63 9.27 3.60
N SER A 127 -2.87 8.10 4.16
CA SER A 127 -3.75 7.10 3.56
C SER A 127 -4.75 6.61 4.61
N TYR A 128 -6.01 6.53 4.20
CA TYR A 128 -7.03 5.75 4.89
C TYR A 128 -7.33 4.52 4.06
N GLN A 129 -7.16 3.33 4.64
CA GLN A 129 -7.38 2.06 3.98
C GLN A 129 -8.43 1.25 4.73
N THR A 130 -9.36 0.68 3.98
CA THR A 130 -10.24 -0.41 4.43
C THR A 130 -9.84 -1.66 3.69
N PHE A 131 -9.49 -2.71 4.41
CA PHE A 131 -9.05 -3.98 3.88
C PHE A 131 -9.91 -5.10 4.46
N ASP A 132 -10.48 -5.95 3.59
CA ASP A 132 -11.28 -7.09 3.99
C ASP A 132 -10.46 -8.39 3.87
N PRO A 133 -10.12 -9.03 4.99
CA PRO A 133 -9.38 -10.30 4.98
C PRO A 133 -10.11 -11.45 4.29
N ILE A 134 -11.43 -11.37 4.11
CA ILE A 134 -12.22 -12.38 3.37
C ILE A 134 -11.69 -12.56 1.94
N ALA A 135 -11.18 -11.50 1.33
CA ALA A 135 -10.56 -11.52 0.01
C ALA A 135 -9.34 -12.46 -0.05
N PHE A 136 -8.74 -12.78 1.09
CA PHE A 136 -7.56 -13.65 1.24
C PHE A 136 -7.89 -14.99 1.89
N GLY A 137 -9.18 -15.32 2.02
CA GLY A 137 -9.65 -16.60 2.56
C GLY A 137 -9.73 -16.66 4.08
N HIS A 138 -9.83 -15.49 4.73
CA HIS A 138 -10.00 -15.34 6.17
C HIS A 138 -11.37 -14.73 6.53
N PRO A 139 -12.47 -15.46 6.30
CA PRO A 139 -13.83 -14.96 6.56
C PRO A 139 -14.13 -14.79 8.06
N GLU A 140 -13.29 -15.35 8.93
CA GLU A 140 -13.37 -15.23 10.39
C GLU A 140 -12.83 -13.90 10.92
N CYS A 141 -12.13 -13.14 10.08
CA CYS A 141 -11.54 -11.86 10.49
C CYS A 141 -12.43 -10.68 10.09
N ASP A 142 -12.51 -9.70 10.97
CA ASP A 142 -13.20 -8.44 10.69
C ASP A 142 -12.41 -7.56 9.70
N LYS A 143 -13.12 -6.62 9.08
CA LYS A 143 -12.49 -5.61 8.20
C LYS A 143 -11.49 -4.78 8.98
N ILE A 144 -10.36 -4.52 8.35
CA ILE A 144 -9.28 -3.69 8.89
C ILE A 144 -9.46 -2.26 8.40
N PHE A 145 -9.43 -1.31 9.33
CA PHE A 145 -9.43 0.12 9.05
C PHE A 145 -8.09 0.70 9.50
N ALA A 146 -7.33 1.24 8.57
CA ALA A 146 -5.99 1.76 8.86
C ALA A 146 -5.86 3.22 8.46
N ASN A 147 -5.34 4.03 9.39
CA ASN A 147 -4.89 5.39 9.12
C ASN A 147 -3.37 5.40 9.08
N ILE A 148 -2.79 5.82 7.97
CA ILE A 148 -1.34 5.75 7.76
C ILE A 148 -0.81 7.12 7.41
N PHE A 149 0.17 7.57 8.18
CA PHE A 149 0.85 8.85 7.99
C PHE A 149 2.30 8.60 7.62
N VAL A 150 2.82 9.33 6.64
CA VAL A 150 4.22 9.29 6.25
C VAL A 150 4.77 10.69 6.14
N VAL A 151 5.94 10.89 6.71
CA VAL A 151 6.77 12.08 6.53
C VAL A 151 8.14 11.62 6.06
N ASP A 152 8.53 12.07 4.88
CA ASP A 152 9.81 11.77 4.25
C ASP A 152 10.52 13.08 3.91
N GLY A 153 11.79 13.17 4.22
CA GLY A 153 12.59 14.34 3.94
C GLY A 153 13.97 14.01 3.40
N THR A 154 14.35 14.66 2.31
CA THR A 154 15.70 14.51 1.73
C THR A 154 16.43 15.85 1.76
N TYR A 155 17.55 15.90 2.46
CA TYR A 155 18.46 17.06 2.53
C TYR A 155 19.74 16.81 1.75
N LYS A 156 20.02 17.66 0.79
CA LYS A 156 21.28 17.65 0.01
C LYS A 156 22.36 18.43 0.75
N ILE A 157 23.36 17.73 1.28
CA ILE A 157 24.53 18.34 1.93
C ILE A 157 25.41 19.02 0.87
N ASN A 158 25.61 18.35 -0.25
CA ASN A 158 26.33 18.84 -1.40
C ASN A 158 25.94 18.06 -2.68
N ARG A 159 26.68 18.23 -3.77
CA ARG A 159 26.40 17.55 -5.05
C ARG A 159 26.50 16.02 -5.02
N LYS A 160 27.26 15.47 -4.07
CA LYS A 160 27.55 14.02 -3.98
C LYS A 160 26.95 13.35 -2.75
N ASN A 161 26.52 14.15 -1.77
CA ASN A 161 26.07 13.64 -0.48
C ASN A 161 24.68 14.16 -0.12
N SER A 162 23.82 13.26 0.35
CA SER A 162 22.49 13.59 0.86
C SER A 162 22.08 12.68 2.01
N VAL A 163 21.25 13.18 2.89
CA VAL A 163 20.60 12.42 3.95
C VAL A 163 19.11 12.38 3.68
N ARG A 164 18.50 11.22 3.84
CA ARG A 164 17.05 11.03 3.82
C ARG A 164 16.59 10.50 5.18
N GLY A 165 15.57 11.10 5.73
CA GLY A 165 14.86 10.62 6.91
C GLY A 165 13.41 10.35 6.56
N GLU A 166 12.86 9.27 7.11
CA GLU A 166 11.49 8.85 6.90
C GLU A 166 10.90 8.37 8.20
N ILE A 167 9.67 8.79 8.48
CA ILE A 167 8.85 8.30 9.59
C ILE A 167 7.49 7.90 9.01
N GLN A 168 7.04 6.71 9.37
CA GLN A 168 5.72 6.20 9.03
C GLN A 168 5.01 5.80 10.32
N TRP A 169 3.72 6.08 10.39
CA TRP A 169 2.88 5.76 11.53
C TRP A 169 1.56 5.18 11.03
N LEU A 170 1.27 3.94 11.41
CA LEU A 170 0.06 3.21 11.08
C LEU A 170 -0.75 3.03 12.36
N LEU A 171 -2.00 3.45 12.31
CA LEU A 171 -3.00 3.29 13.36
C LEU A 171 -4.13 2.41 12.86
N THR A 172 -4.45 1.36 13.60
CA THR A 172 -5.58 0.47 13.34
C THR A 172 -6.48 0.39 14.56
N GLU A 173 -7.75 0.05 14.36
CA GLU A 173 -8.60 -0.34 15.48
C GLU A 173 -8.14 -1.70 16.01
N GLN A 174 -8.16 -1.89 17.32
CA GLN A 174 -7.46 -3.00 17.99
C GLN A 174 -8.21 -4.34 18.04
N ASN A 175 -9.35 -4.49 17.37
CA ASN A 175 -10.23 -5.66 17.55
C ASN A 175 -10.25 -6.63 16.34
N TYR A 176 -9.17 -6.73 15.61
CA TYR A 176 -9.15 -7.44 14.35
C TYR A 176 -8.31 -8.71 14.39
N GLY A 177 -8.69 -9.74 15.06
CA GLY A 177 -8.14 -11.07 14.95
C GLY A 177 -6.61 -11.17 14.72
N GLU A 178 -6.16 -12.21 14.07
CA GLU A 178 -4.71 -12.44 13.83
C GLU A 178 -4.07 -11.52 12.78
N TRP A 179 -4.85 -10.81 11.96
CA TRP A 179 -4.35 -10.04 10.80
C TRP A 179 -3.98 -8.60 11.13
N ALA A 180 -4.75 -7.94 11.95
CA ALA A 180 -4.44 -6.58 12.37
C ALA A 180 -3.73 -6.60 13.72
N LYS A 181 -2.43 -6.61 13.70
CA LYS A 181 -1.60 -6.71 14.91
C LYS A 181 -1.35 -5.36 15.59
N GLY A 182 -2.34 -4.46 15.56
CA GLY A 182 -2.28 -3.17 16.24
C GLY A 182 -1.45 -2.12 15.48
N ASP A 183 -1.04 -1.10 16.22
CA ASP A 183 -0.36 0.06 15.69
C ASP A 183 1.12 -0.18 15.43
N TRP A 184 1.64 0.49 14.40
CA TRP A 184 3.03 0.40 13.98
C TRP A 184 3.68 1.76 13.82
N LEU A 185 4.95 1.83 14.18
CA LEU A 185 5.80 2.97 13.91
C LEU A 185 7.03 2.48 13.12
N GLN A 186 7.40 3.21 12.06
CA GLN A 186 8.65 2.96 11.36
C GLN A 186 9.46 4.23 11.23
N ALA A 187 10.77 4.09 11.43
CA ALA A 187 11.74 5.14 11.17
C ALA A 187 12.84 4.60 10.25
N THR A 188 13.25 5.40 9.26
CA THR A 188 14.34 5.08 8.33
C THR A 188 15.26 6.27 8.21
N ALA A 189 16.58 6.03 8.29
CA ALA A 189 17.62 7.00 7.98
C ALA A 189 18.50 6.45 6.87
N GLU A 190 18.70 7.22 5.81
CA GLU A 190 19.56 6.85 4.69
C GLU A 190 20.60 7.94 4.44
N TYR A 191 21.83 7.54 4.23
CA TYR A 191 22.92 8.42 3.82
C TYR A 191 23.47 8.00 2.46
N ASN A 192 23.34 8.89 1.49
CA ASN A 192 23.92 8.74 0.16
C ASN A 192 25.22 9.52 0.09
N PHE A 193 26.32 8.87 -0.32
CA PHE A 193 27.64 9.47 -0.32
C PHE A 193 28.45 9.12 -1.56
N ALA A 194 29.45 9.96 -1.84
CA ALA A 194 30.36 9.84 -2.99
C ALA A 194 29.65 9.75 -4.36
N GLY A 195 28.34 10.09 -4.41
CA GLY A 195 27.53 10.08 -5.62
C GLY A 195 27.09 8.69 -6.12
N GLN A 196 27.50 7.61 -5.47
CA GLN A 196 27.18 6.25 -5.91
C GLN A 196 26.91 5.25 -4.77
N TRP A 197 27.31 5.55 -3.54
CA TRP A 197 27.14 4.66 -2.39
C TRP A 197 25.96 5.11 -1.52
N PHE A 198 25.30 4.18 -0.88
CA PHE A 198 24.30 4.44 0.14
C PHE A 198 24.43 3.47 1.32
N CYS A 199 24.07 3.93 2.49
CA CYS A 199 23.77 3.10 3.63
C CYS A 199 22.44 3.54 4.24
N ALA A 200 21.66 2.59 4.72
CA ALA A 200 20.36 2.84 5.36
C ALA A 200 20.22 1.99 6.61
N LEU A 201 19.54 2.56 7.59
CA LEU A 201 19.10 1.90 8.81
C LEU A 201 17.62 2.14 8.95
N SER A 202 16.84 1.10 9.21
CA SER A 202 15.42 1.22 9.54
C SER A 202 15.06 0.36 10.73
N ASP A 203 14.08 0.83 11.49
CA ASP A 203 13.40 0.11 12.55
C ASP A 203 11.91 0.19 12.32
N GLN A 204 11.25 -0.95 12.37
CA GLN A 204 9.79 -1.06 12.30
C GLN A 204 9.31 -1.70 13.60
N TRP A 205 8.55 -0.94 14.37
CA TRP A 205 8.10 -1.30 15.71
C TRP A 205 6.60 -1.52 15.78
N ASN A 206 6.20 -2.75 16.16
CA ASN A 206 4.82 -3.09 16.44
C ASN A 206 4.48 -2.78 17.92
N TYR A 207 4.24 -1.52 18.24
CA TYR A 207 4.00 -1.09 19.62
C TYR A 207 2.56 -1.33 20.09
N GLY A 208 1.61 -1.43 19.15
CA GLY A 208 0.18 -1.59 19.43
C GLY A 208 -0.30 -3.03 19.51
N ASN A 209 0.58 -4.04 19.39
CA ASN A 209 0.18 -5.44 19.52
C ASN A 209 -0.29 -5.72 20.95
N ALA A 210 -1.61 -5.93 21.14
CA ALA A 210 -2.21 -6.13 22.44
C ALA A 210 -2.04 -7.55 22.97
N GLU A 211 -1.90 -8.54 22.08
CA GLU A 211 -1.88 -9.97 22.40
C GLU A 211 -0.48 -10.60 22.34
N GLY A 212 0.52 -9.88 21.89
CA GLY A 212 1.86 -10.38 21.67
C GLY A 212 2.98 -9.47 22.12
N GLU A 213 4.20 -9.87 21.83
CA GLU A 213 5.38 -9.07 22.10
C GLU A 213 5.42 -7.85 21.16
N LYS A 214 5.81 -6.72 21.71
CA LYS A 214 6.04 -5.47 20.95
C LYS A 214 7.39 -5.55 20.25
N VAL A 215 7.42 -6.19 19.09
CA VAL A 215 8.65 -6.56 18.39
C VAL A 215 9.18 -5.40 17.56
N HIS A 216 10.51 -5.27 17.54
CA HIS A 216 11.26 -4.41 16.64
C HIS A 216 11.85 -5.23 15.49
N TYR A 217 11.71 -4.73 14.27
CA TYR A 217 12.31 -5.30 13.06
C TYR A 217 13.36 -4.33 12.53
N TYR A 218 14.60 -4.61 12.81
CA TYR A 218 15.75 -3.81 12.35
C TYR A 218 16.18 -4.25 10.96
N ASN A 219 16.50 -3.29 10.11
CA ASN A 219 17.12 -3.57 8.82
C ASN A 219 18.30 -2.62 8.60
N VAL A 220 19.43 -3.17 8.19
CA VAL A 220 20.63 -2.43 7.80
C VAL A 220 20.92 -2.74 6.35
N SER A 221 21.08 -1.72 5.53
CA SER A 221 21.37 -1.86 4.11
C SER A 221 22.61 -1.07 3.73
N LEU A 222 23.45 -1.66 2.89
CA LEU A 222 24.59 -1.01 2.26
C LEU A 222 24.59 -1.35 0.77
N GLY A 223 24.82 -0.36 -0.08
CA GLY A 223 24.86 -0.62 -1.51
C GLY A 223 25.55 0.45 -2.32
N SER A 224 25.69 0.14 -3.60
CA SER A 224 26.28 1.03 -4.59
C SER A 224 25.47 1.01 -5.88
N THR A 225 25.39 2.18 -6.50
CA THR A 225 24.76 2.34 -7.83
C THR A 225 25.79 2.90 -8.79
N TYR A 226 26.15 2.13 -9.80
CA TYR A 226 27.05 2.58 -10.87
C TYR A 226 26.34 2.47 -12.21
N LYS A 227 26.11 3.61 -12.86
CA LYS A 227 25.29 3.73 -14.09
C LYS A 227 23.91 3.10 -13.87
N THR A 228 23.61 2.00 -14.58
CA THR A 228 22.34 1.25 -14.52
C THR A 228 22.38 0.05 -13.56
N THR A 229 23.53 -0.26 -12.98
CA THR A 229 23.70 -1.41 -12.08
C THR A 229 23.61 -0.95 -10.63
N ARG A 230 22.73 -1.57 -9.86
CA ARG A 230 22.63 -1.38 -8.40
C ARG A 230 22.89 -2.72 -7.71
N ILE A 231 23.81 -2.70 -6.75
CA ILE A 231 24.11 -3.82 -5.87
C ILE A 231 23.84 -3.37 -4.43
N ALA A 232 23.06 -4.15 -3.69
CA ALA A 232 22.76 -3.88 -2.29
C ALA A 232 22.82 -5.17 -1.49
N LEU A 233 23.27 -5.06 -0.25
CA LEU A 233 23.17 -6.07 0.78
C LEU A 233 22.30 -5.51 1.91
N SER A 234 21.38 -6.31 2.40
CA SER A 234 20.50 -5.96 3.52
C SER A 234 20.47 -7.12 4.51
N TYR A 235 20.43 -6.77 5.79
CA TYR A 235 20.29 -7.71 6.90
C TYR A 235 19.22 -7.21 7.86
#